data_a4bba749de067bc1f6b83b92f7280f9f
#
_entry.id   a4bba749de067bc1f6b83b92f7280f9f
#
_cell.length_a   1.000
_cell.length_b   1.000
_cell.length_c   1.000
_cell.angle_alpha   90.00
_cell.angle_beta   90.00
_cell.angle_gamma   90.00
#
_symmetry.space_group_name_H-M   'P 1'
#
loop_
_entity.id
_entity.type
_entity.pdbx_description
1 polymer ?
#
loop_
_entity_poly.entity_id
_entity_poly.type
_entity_poly.pdbx_seq_one_letter_code
_entity_poly.pdbx_strand_id
1 'polypeptide(L)'
;GNIIDGIGHPFNGTFINRRIIERVGVPKASFFLWGDETEYYYRIVRRNKIPVCTVANSIHYHPATAFSVKKDWDYASGWKMYYYIRNRFHIHQTKFNNKALALLHYSCFLLAFAGVTIVFQKTDRLKKLSFIMWPAADAINNNFEALPPVILTRLKSAEPVSLSDSINSYLKTTWMNILAPFTSARTERDANA
;
A
#
# COMPACT_ATOMS: atom_id res chain seq x y z
N GLY A 1 22.28 -12.52 26.25
CA GLY A 1 21.29 -12.87 25.21
C GLY A 1 21.41 -11.91 24.06
N ASN A 2 21.43 -12.43 22.85
CA ASN A 2 21.63 -11.64 21.63
C ASN A 2 20.30 -11.00 21.22
N ILE A 3 20.00 -9.83 21.75
CA ILE A 3 18.83 -9.02 21.39
C ILE A 3 19.31 -7.87 20.51
N ILE A 4 18.65 -7.66 19.37
CA ILE A 4 18.90 -6.55 18.45
C ILE A 4 17.70 -5.60 18.55
N ASP A 5 17.93 -4.41 19.08
CA ASP A 5 16.89 -3.42 19.27
C ASP A 5 16.53 -2.70 17.96
N GLY A 6 15.28 -2.25 17.88
CA GLY A 6 14.79 -1.41 16.79
C GLY A 6 14.51 -2.11 15.48
N ILE A 7 14.76 -3.41 15.39
CA ILE A 7 14.49 -4.22 14.21
C ILE A 7 13.46 -5.28 14.56
N GLY A 8 12.42 -5.39 13.77
CA GLY A 8 11.40 -6.42 13.90
C GLY A 8 10.60 -6.54 12.62
N HIS A 9 10.26 -7.76 12.23
CA HIS A 9 9.34 -8.03 11.13
C HIS A 9 8.10 -8.72 11.70
N PRO A 10 6.97 -8.03 11.78
CA PRO A 10 5.76 -8.63 12.33
C PRO A 10 5.30 -9.81 11.47
N PHE A 11 4.71 -10.81 12.12
CA PHE A 11 4.13 -12.05 11.60
C PHE A 11 5.05 -13.24 11.34
N ASN A 12 6.30 -13.05 11.03
CA ASN A 12 7.23 -14.18 10.87
C ASN A 12 7.91 -14.50 12.20
N GLY A 13 7.24 -15.29 13.05
CA GLY A 13 7.75 -15.67 14.38
C GLY A 13 7.70 -14.53 15.41
N THR A 14 6.78 -13.59 15.25
CA THR A 14 6.64 -12.43 16.14
C THR A 14 5.83 -12.80 17.38
N PHE A 15 6.36 -12.45 18.54
CA PHE A 15 5.63 -12.47 19.82
C PHE A 15 5.21 -11.07 20.18
N ILE A 16 3.92 -10.87 20.38
CA ILE A 16 3.34 -9.58 20.73
C ILE A 16 2.65 -9.69 22.08
N ASN A 17 3.03 -8.83 23.03
CA ASN A 17 2.36 -8.80 24.33
C ASN A 17 0.90 -8.38 24.14
N ARG A 18 -0.02 -9.06 24.83
CA ARG A 18 -1.46 -8.79 24.78
C ARG A 18 -1.80 -7.31 25.03
N ARG A 19 -1.13 -6.67 25.99
CA ARG A 19 -1.35 -5.24 26.29
C ARG A 19 -1.00 -4.33 25.12
N ILE A 20 -0.08 -4.74 24.25
CA ILE A 20 0.25 -4.01 23.02
C ILE A 20 -0.92 -4.12 22.05
N ILE A 21 -1.49 -5.32 21.89
CA ILE A 21 -2.67 -5.54 21.04
C ILE A 21 -3.87 -4.73 21.54
N GLU A 22 -4.11 -4.72 22.85
CA GLU A 22 -5.18 -3.93 23.47
C GLU A 22 -5.00 -2.42 23.23
N ARG A 23 -3.76 -1.93 23.21
CA ARG A 23 -3.43 -0.51 22.98
C ARG A 23 -3.43 -0.12 21.51
N VAL A 24 -2.89 -0.96 20.65
CA VAL A 24 -2.62 -0.65 19.23
C VAL A 24 -3.73 -1.17 18.32
N GLY A 25 -4.52 -2.14 18.79
CA GLY A 25 -5.49 -2.89 18.02
C GLY A 25 -4.86 -4.04 17.24
N VAL A 26 -5.67 -4.73 16.47
CA VAL A 26 -5.25 -5.84 15.58
C VAL A 26 -4.79 -5.33 14.21
N PRO A 27 -4.09 -6.14 13.41
CA PRO A 27 -3.82 -5.84 12.01
C PRO A 27 -5.09 -5.50 11.22
N LYS A 28 -4.97 -4.65 10.20
CA LYS A 28 -6.11 -4.21 9.38
C LYS A 28 -6.59 -5.32 8.45
N ALA A 29 -7.73 -5.93 8.78
CA ALA A 29 -8.34 -6.95 7.92
C ALA A 29 -8.68 -6.43 6.52
N SER A 30 -8.96 -5.13 6.37
CA SER A 30 -9.22 -4.48 5.08
C SER A 30 -8.04 -4.54 4.10
N PHE A 31 -6.83 -4.79 4.58
CA PHE A 31 -5.68 -4.98 3.68
C PHE A 31 -5.77 -6.29 2.91
N PHE A 32 -6.39 -7.31 3.47
CA PHE A 32 -6.61 -8.65 2.93
C PHE A 32 -5.31 -9.43 2.66
N LEU A 33 -4.35 -8.84 1.94
CA LEU A 33 -3.09 -9.46 1.57
C LEU A 33 -2.00 -8.39 1.42
N TRP A 34 -0.79 -8.69 1.90
CA TRP A 34 0.44 -7.90 1.80
C TRP A 34 0.35 -6.47 2.36
N GLY A 35 1.22 -6.20 3.26
CA GLY A 35 1.45 -4.89 3.83
C GLY A 35 0.75 -4.63 5.15
N ASP A 36 -0.16 -5.49 5.58
CA ASP A 36 -0.79 -5.47 6.90
C ASP A 36 0.27 -5.59 8.00
N GLU A 37 1.24 -6.49 7.83
CA GLU A 37 2.38 -6.65 8.74
C GLU A 37 3.24 -5.37 8.82
N THR A 38 3.51 -4.74 7.70
CA THR A 38 4.33 -3.54 7.63
C THR A 38 3.58 -2.32 8.21
N GLU A 39 2.30 -2.19 7.93
CA GLU A 39 1.45 -1.15 8.52
C GLU A 39 1.37 -1.31 10.03
N TYR A 40 1.15 -2.55 10.51
CA TYR A 40 1.06 -2.85 11.92
C TYR A 40 2.36 -2.55 12.65
N TYR A 41 3.51 -2.91 12.07
CA TYR A 41 4.83 -2.55 12.58
C TYR A 41 4.97 -1.02 12.76
N TYR A 42 4.65 -0.23 11.73
CA TYR A 42 4.74 1.23 11.83
C TYR A 42 3.74 1.80 12.85
N ARG A 43 2.58 1.19 13.00
CA ARG A 43 1.60 1.58 14.01
C ARG A 43 2.13 1.36 15.43
N ILE A 44 2.80 0.24 15.65
CA ILE A 44 3.47 -0.06 16.93
C ILE A 44 4.62 0.93 17.17
N VAL A 45 5.57 0.98 16.25
CA VAL A 45 6.85 1.66 16.46
C VAL A 45 6.75 3.18 16.27
N ARG A 46 6.09 3.63 15.19
CA ARG A 46 6.05 5.06 14.83
C ARG A 46 4.92 5.81 15.52
N ARG A 47 3.73 5.23 15.55
CA ARG A 47 2.55 5.87 16.14
C ARG A 47 2.52 5.76 17.65
N ASN A 48 2.76 4.57 18.17
CA ASN A 48 2.65 4.29 19.60
C ASN A 48 3.98 4.34 20.35
N LYS A 49 5.12 4.52 19.65
CA LYS A 49 6.46 4.59 20.24
C LYS A 49 6.83 3.37 21.09
N ILE A 50 6.32 2.21 20.73
CA ILE A 50 6.59 0.97 21.43
C ILE A 50 7.87 0.38 20.83
N PRO A 51 8.90 0.07 21.64
CA PRO A 51 10.12 -0.55 21.15
C PRO A 51 9.85 -1.97 20.66
N VAL A 52 10.60 -2.37 19.65
CA VAL A 52 10.66 -3.74 19.14
C VAL A 52 12.08 -4.24 19.15
N CYS A 53 12.26 -5.52 19.33
CA CYS A 53 13.57 -6.14 19.25
C CYS A 53 13.48 -7.47 18.50
N THR A 54 14.59 -7.91 17.96
CA THR A 54 14.76 -9.22 17.35
C THR A 54 15.69 -10.05 18.20
N VAL A 55 15.32 -11.29 18.47
CA VAL A 55 16.22 -12.28 19.09
C VAL A 55 17.17 -12.78 18.01
N ALA A 56 18.45 -12.43 18.15
CA ALA A 56 19.48 -12.93 17.24
C ALA A 56 19.60 -14.45 17.34
N ASN A 57 20.00 -15.08 16.25
CA ASN A 57 20.15 -16.54 16.13
C ASN A 57 18.82 -17.33 16.22
N SER A 58 17.67 -16.66 16.13
CA SER A 58 16.41 -17.37 15.91
C SER A 58 16.32 -17.79 14.44
N ILE A 59 16.01 -19.06 14.20
CA ILE A 59 15.83 -19.60 12.85
C ILE A 59 14.34 -19.70 12.60
N HIS A 60 13.86 -18.94 11.61
CA HIS A 60 12.51 -19.08 11.09
C HIS A 60 12.53 -19.82 9.77
N TYR A 61 12.02 -21.04 9.75
CA TYR A 61 11.95 -21.84 8.53
C TYR A 61 10.71 -21.44 7.73
N HIS A 62 10.92 -20.74 6.62
CA HIS A 62 9.84 -20.34 5.72
C HIS A 62 10.11 -20.87 4.31
N PRO A 63 9.30 -21.80 3.78
CA PRO A 63 9.42 -22.28 2.40
C PRO A 63 8.87 -21.19 1.45
N ALA A 64 9.66 -20.17 1.18
CA ALA A 64 9.20 -19.08 0.33
C ALA A 64 9.90 -19.05 -1.01
N THR A 65 9.12 -19.03 -2.05
CA THR A 65 9.54 -18.39 -3.30
C THR A 65 9.50 -16.87 -3.08
N ALA A 66 10.66 -16.23 -3.05
CA ALA A 66 10.73 -14.79 -2.90
C ALA A 66 9.97 -14.11 -4.04
N PHE A 67 8.93 -13.38 -3.68
CA PHE A 67 8.24 -12.50 -4.63
C PHE A 67 9.20 -11.38 -5.06
N SER A 68 9.26 -11.12 -6.36
CA SER A 68 10.03 -10.01 -6.90
C SER A 68 9.27 -9.34 -8.04
N VAL A 69 9.08 -8.04 -7.94
CA VAL A 69 8.48 -7.21 -9.01
C VAL A 69 9.34 -7.15 -10.28
N LYS A 70 10.61 -7.57 -10.20
CA LYS A 70 11.50 -7.70 -11.35
C LYS A 70 11.26 -8.99 -12.17
N LYS A 71 10.61 -10.00 -11.56
CA LYS A 71 10.19 -11.19 -12.30
C LYS A 71 8.95 -10.84 -13.12
N ASP A 72 8.90 -11.34 -14.35
CA ASP A 72 7.72 -11.16 -15.21
C ASP A 72 6.54 -11.92 -14.59
N TRP A 73 5.51 -11.20 -14.18
CA TRP A 73 4.33 -11.78 -13.58
C TRP A 73 3.20 -11.91 -14.62
N ASP A 74 2.47 -12.99 -14.53
CA ASP A 74 1.32 -13.21 -15.40
C ASP A 74 0.20 -12.24 -15.08
N TYR A 75 -0.21 -11.44 -16.08
CA TYR A 75 -1.24 -10.42 -15.92
C TYR A 75 -2.57 -11.02 -15.49
N ALA A 76 -3.00 -12.12 -16.11
CA ALA A 76 -4.31 -12.73 -15.86
C ALA A 76 -4.46 -13.30 -14.44
N SER A 77 -3.35 -13.67 -13.80
CA SER A 77 -3.31 -14.20 -12.43
C SER A 77 -2.77 -13.18 -11.42
N GLY A 78 -2.44 -11.96 -11.85
CA GLY A 78 -1.74 -10.94 -11.09
C GLY A 78 -2.53 -10.20 -10.01
N TRP A 79 -3.67 -10.74 -9.56
CA TRP A 79 -4.55 -10.10 -8.58
C TRP A 79 -3.86 -9.64 -7.27
N LYS A 80 -2.78 -10.32 -6.87
CA LYS A 80 -2.00 -9.95 -5.67
C LYS A 80 -1.31 -8.58 -5.82
N MET A 81 -0.98 -8.20 -7.07
CA MET A 81 -0.36 -6.91 -7.37
C MET A 81 -1.28 -5.74 -7.03
N TYR A 82 -2.60 -5.95 -7.14
CA TYR A 82 -3.58 -4.97 -6.72
C TYR A 82 -3.39 -4.57 -5.25
N TYR A 83 -3.32 -5.54 -4.35
CA TYR A 83 -3.12 -5.28 -2.92
C TYR A 83 -1.75 -4.69 -2.62
N TYR A 84 -0.70 -5.17 -3.32
CA TYR A 84 0.65 -4.62 -3.18
C TYR A 84 0.71 -3.12 -3.47
N ILE A 85 0.02 -2.67 -4.50
CA ILE A 85 -0.03 -1.26 -4.90
C ILE A 85 -0.97 -0.48 -3.98
N ARG A 86 -2.21 -0.95 -3.77
CA ARG A 86 -3.22 -0.26 -2.96
C ARG A 86 -2.75 -0.02 -1.52
N ASN A 87 -2.26 -1.06 -0.86
CA ASN A 87 -1.93 -1.00 0.55
C ASN A 87 -0.71 -0.11 0.84
N ARG A 88 0.15 0.11 -0.16
CA ARG A 88 1.37 0.94 -0.01
C ARG A 88 1.07 2.36 0.45
N PHE A 89 0.01 2.98 -0.04
CA PHE A 89 -0.39 4.32 0.39
C PHE A 89 -0.68 4.37 1.90
N HIS A 90 -1.46 3.42 2.39
CA HIS A 90 -1.84 3.35 3.81
C HIS A 90 -0.65 3.03 4.71
N ILE A 91 0.31 2.24 4.24
CA ILE A 91 1.58 2.03 4.93
C ILE A 91 2.32 3.36 5.08
N HIS A 92 2.40 4.15 4.02
CA HIS A 92 3.04 5.47 4.08
C HIS A 92 2.29 6.43 5.01
N GLN A 93 0.96 6.43 5.02
CA GLN A 93 0.17 7.22 5.96
C GLN A 93 0.48 6.87 7.42
N THR A 94 0.57 5.59 7.73
CA THR A 94 0.92 5.13 9.09
C THR A 94 2.35 5.50 9.44
N LYS A 95 3.30 5.32 8.50
CA LYS A 95 4.72 5.60 8.69
C LYS A 95 5.00 7.07 8.97
N PHE A 96 4.43 7.97 8.17
CA PHE A 96 4.78 9.39 8.21
C PHE A 96 3.86 10.22 9.10
N ASN A 97 2.66 9.72 9.40
CA ASN A 97 1.62 10.48 10.10
C ASN A 97 1.30 11.84 9.46
N ASN A 98 1.52 11.95 8.15
CA ASN A 98 1.30 13.14 7.35
C ASN A 98 0.79 12.71 5.97
N LYS A 99 -0.42 13.15 5.61
CA LYS A 99 -1.08 12.74 4.37
C LYS A 99 -0.35 13.24 3.12
N ALA A 100 0.14 14.47 3.13
CA ALA A 100 0.85 15.04 1.99
C ALA A 100 2.18 14.32 1.75
N LEU A 101 2.96 14.07 2.81
CA LEU A 101 4.21 13.32 2.73
C LEU A 101 3.97 11.86 2.30
N ALA A 102 2.91 11.23 2.81
CA ALA A 102 2.52 9.90 2.41
C ALA A 102 2.18 9.84 0.92
N LEU A 103 1.45 10.83 0.41
CA LEU A 103 1.10 10.92 -1.01
C LEU A 103 2.33 11.15 -1.89
N LEU A 104 3.24 12.03 -1.49
CA LEU A 104 4.51 12.25 -2.20
C LEU A 104 5.30 10.95 -2.33
N HIS A 105 5.51 10.25 -1.22
CA HIS A 105 6.22 8.96 -1.22
C HIS A 105 5.49 7.88 -2.02
N TYR A 106 4.16 7.89 -1.98
CA TYR A 106 3.36 6.97 -2.77
C TYR A 106 3.47 7.26 -4.27
N SER A 107 3.45 8.53 -4.68
CA SER A 107 3.67 8.92 -6.07
C SER A 107 5.07 8.50 -6.57
N CYS A 108 6.10 8.72 -5.76
CA CYS A 108 7.44 8.22 -6.07
C CYS A 108 7.48 6.68 -6.21
N PHE A 109 6.76 5.97 -5.34
CA PHE A 109 6.63 4.51 -5.44
C PHE A 109 5.94 4.10 -6.75
N LEU A 110 4.84 4.76 -7.14
CA LEU A 110 4.12 4.44 -8.38
C LEU A 110 5.00 4.69 -9.62
N LEU A 111 5.75 5.79 -9.64
CA LEU A 111 6.70 6.09 -10.72
C LEU A 111 7.81 5.04 -10.80
N ALA A 112 8.40 4.68 -9.66
CA ALA A 112 9.41 3.62 -9.61
C ALA A 112 8.85 2.27 -10.05
N PHE A 113 7.61 1.93 -9.62
CA PHE A 113 6.94 0.70 -10.01
C PHE A 113 6.63 0.68 -11.51
N ALA A 114 6.19 1.79 -12.08
CA ALA A 114 5.98 1.93 -13.53
C ALA A 114 7.31 1.76 -14.28
N GLY A 115 8.40 2.38 -13.81
CA GLY A 115 9.74 2.20 -14.36
C GLY A 115 10.20 0.74 -14.35
N VAL A 116 10.03 0.05 -13.22
CA VAL A 116 10.31 -1.40 -13.11
C VAL A 116 9.45 -2.21 -14.08
N THR A 117 8.18 -1.84 -14.25
CA THR A 117 7.28 -2.49 -15.21
C THR A 117 7.79 -2.31 -16.64
N ILE A 118 8.21 -1.11 -17.02
CA ILE A 118 8.75 -0.83 -18.35
C ILE A 118 10.02 -1.63 -18.62
N VAL A 119 10.91 -1.71 -17.64
CA VAL A 119 12.25 -2.32 -17.84
C VAL A 119 12.21 -3.85 -17.75
N PHE A 120 11.51 -4.39 -16.76
CA PHE A 120 11.64 -5.81 -16.41
C PHE A 120 10.45 -6.68 -16.88
N GLN A 121 9.27 -6.09 -17.13
CA GLN A 121 8.14 -6.88 -17.58
C GLN A 121 8.22 -7.09 -19.10
N LYS A 122 8.04 -8.34 -19.56
CA LYS A 122 8.14 -8.72 -20.97
C LYS A 122 6.76 -8.89 -21.60
N THR A 123 5.83 -9.48 -20.85
CA THR A 123 4.47 -9.78 -21.30
C THR A 123 3.48 -8.71 -20.84
N ASP A 124 2.45 -8.41 -21.62
CA ASP A 124 1.33 -7.51 -21.32
C ASP A 124 1.73 -6.16 -20.67
N ARG A 125 2.86 -5.61 -21.07
CA ARG A 125 3.49 -4.43 -20.44
C ARG A 125 2.55 -3.23 -20.34
N LEU A 126 1.83 -2.91 -21.42
CA LEU A 126 0.88 -1.80 -21.43
C LEU A 126 -0.32 -2.04 -20.51
N LYS A 127 -0.85 -3.27 -20.49
CA LYS A 127 -1.92 -3.65 -19.56
C LYS A 127 -1.45 -3.55 -18.10
N LYS A 128 -0.23 -3.98 -17.80
CA LYS A 128 0.37 -3.87 -16.47
C LYS A 128 0.56 -2.41 -16.05
N LEU A 129 0.94 -1.53 -16.96
CA LEU A 129 1.06 -0.10 -16.70
C LEU A 129 -0.30 0.54 -16.42
N SER A 130 -1.31 0.28 -17.25
CA SER A 130 -2.67 0.81 -17.02
C SER A 130 -3.28 0.27 -15.74
N PHE A 131 -2.99 -0.98 -15.39
CA PHE A 131 -3.48 -1.62 -14.17
C PHE A 131 -3.03 -0.88 -12.89
N ILE A 132 -1.84 -0.28 -12.87
CA ILE A 132 -1.29 0.43 -11.70
C ILE A 132 -2.26 1.51 -11.20
N MET A 133 -2.96 2.18 -12.11
CA MET A 133 -3.81 3.33 -11.78
C MET A 133 -5.07 2.95 -11.00
N TRP A 134 -5.62 1.76 -11.24
CA TRP A 134 -6.81 1.30 -10.53
C TRP A 134 -6.56 1.12 -9.01
N PRO A 135 -5.65 0.26 -8.54
CA PRO A 135 -5.36 0.14 -7.12
C PRO A 135 -4.83 1.46 -6.51
N ALA A 136 -4.20 2.32 -7.31
CA ALA A 136 -3.76 3.62 -6.85
C ALA A 136 -4.94 4.56 -6.55
N ALA A 137 -5.96 4.60 -7.41
CA ALA A 137 -7.17 5.35 -7.17
C ALA A 137 -7.94 4.82 -5.95
N ASP A 138 -8.09 3.49 -5.85
CA ASP A 138 -8.75 2.86 -4.70
C ASP A 138 -8.02 3.15 -3.38
N ALA A 139 -6.68 3.19 -3.40
CA ALA A 139 -5.88 3.55 -2.24
C ALA A 139 -6.20 4.97 -1.73
N ILE A 140 -6.24 5.96 -2.63
CA ILE A 140 -6.47 7.36 -2.28
C ILE A 140 -7.91 7.59 -1.81
N ASN A 141 -8.87 6.86 -2.42
CA ASN A 141 -10.28 6.91 -2.06
C ASN A 141 -10.64 6.08 -0.82
N ASN A 142 -9.68 5.39 -0.19
CA ASN A 142 -9.92 4.42 0.89
C ASN A 142 -10.92 3.31 0.49
N ASN A 143 -10.91 2.92 -0.77
CA ASN A 143 -11.76 1.82 -1.27
C ASN A 143 -11.07 0.47 -1.02
N PHE A 144 -11.70 -0.37 -0.20
CA PHE A 144 -11.22 -1.70 0.17
C PHE A 144 -12.13 -2.83 -0.30
N GLU A 145 -13.12 -2.53 -1.14
CA GLU A 145 -14.18 -3.48 -1.51
C GLU A 145 -13.74 -4.50 -2.58
N ALA A 146 -12.67 -4.21 -3.33
CA ALA A 146 -12.22 -5.13 -4.38
C ALA A 146 -11.62 -6.41 -3.78
N LEU A 147 -12.39 -7.48 -3.87
CA LEU A 147 -12.00 -8.85 -3.49
C LEU A 147 -11.36 -9.59 -4.67
N PRO A 148 -10.60 -10.69 -4.43
CA PRO A 148 -9.89 -11.42 -5.48
C PRO A 148 -10.77 -11.83 -6.69
N PRO A 149 -12.02 -12.30 -6.55
CA PRO A 149 -12.86 -12.63 -7.69
C PRO A 149 -13.14 -11.42 -8.59
N VAL A 150 -13.41 -10.25 -8.00
CA VAL A 150 -13.66 -9.00 -8.75
C VAL A 150 -12.41 -8.59 -9.53
N ILE A 151 -11.25 -8.65 -8.86
CA ILE A 151 -9.97 -8.30 -9.49
C ILE A 151 -9.65 -9.26 -10.64
N LEU A 152 -9.80 -10.56 -10.43
CA LEU A 152 -9.54 -11.58 -11.45
C LEU A 152 -10.49 -11.44 -12.65
N THR A 153 -11.78 -11.17 -12.42
CA THR A 153 -12.74 -10.93 -13.51
C THR A 153 -12.30 -9.73 -14.33
N ARG A 154 -11.91 -8.63 -13.70
CA ARG A 154 -11.45 -7.43 -14.40
C ARG A 154 -10.15 -7.65 -15.16
N LEU A 155 -9.20 -8.40 -14.61
CA LEU A 155 -7.96 -8.75 -15.30
C LEU A 155 -8.21 -9.63 -16.55
N LYS A 156 -9.19 -10.53 -16.49
CA LYS A 156 -9.55 -11.44 -17.60
C LYS A 156 -10.39 -10.75 -18.67
N SER A 157 -11.23 -9.80 -18.31
CA SER A 157 -12.12 -9.10 -19.26
C SER A 157 -11.39 -8.18 -20.25
N ALA A 158 -10.07 -8.00 -20.07
CA ALA A 158 -9.07 -7.49 -21.02
C ALA A 158 -9.46 -6.27 -21.88
N GLU A 159 -10.47 -5.50 -21.51
CA GLU A 159 -10.59 -4.16 -22.07
C GLU A 159 -9.45 -3.31 -21.50
N PRO A 160 -8.55 -2.81 -22.34
CA PRO A 160 -7.50 -1.94 -21.88
C PRO A 160 -8.17 -0.70 -21.30
N VAL A 161 -8.15 -0.56 -19.97
CA VAL A 161 -8.47 0.73 -19.36
C VAL A 161 -7.53 1.74 -20.02
N SER A 162 -8.11 2.73 -20.69
CA SER A 162 -7.31 3.77 -21.34
C SER A 162 -6.36 4.36 -20.29
N LEU A 163 -5.08 4.38 -20.60
CA LEU A 163 -4.06 4.93 -19.67
C LEU A 163 -4.38 6.39 -19.36
N SER A 164 -4.88 7.14 -20.34
CA SER A 164 -5.32 8.54 -20.16
C SER A 164 -6.47 8.66 -19.17
N ASP A 165 -7.50 7.80 -19.26
CA ASP A 165 -8.65 7.85 -18.36
C ASP A 165 -8.25 7.45 -16.94
N SER A 166 -7.36 6.47 -16.82
CA SER A 166 -6.80 6.05 -15.54
C SER A 166 -5.97 7.17 -14.88
N ILE A 167 -5.12 7.85 -15.65
CA ILE A 167 -4.33 9.00 -15.17
C ILE A 167 -5.25 10.15 -14.78
N ASN A 168 -6.22 10.49 -15.60
CA ASN A 168 -7.18 11.56 -15.33
C ASN A 168 -8.00 11.26 -14.06
N SER A 169 -8.47 10.03 -13.90
CA SER A 169 -9.16 9.60 -12.69
C SER A 169 -8.26 9.72 -11.45
N TYR A 170 -7.02 9.26 -11.54
CA TYR A 170 -6.04 9.40 -10.46
C TYR A 170 -5.77 10.86 -10.10
N LEU A 171 -5.50 11.71 -11.09
CA LEU A 171 -5.23 13.14 -10.87
C LEU A 171 -6.45 13.86 -10.28
N LYS A 172 -7.65 13.61 -10.81
CA LYS A 172 -8.89 14.18 -10.28
C LYS A 172 -9.12 13.78 -8.82
N THR A 173 -8.95 12.51 -8.50
CA THR A 173 -9.10 11.99 -7.13
C THR A 173 -8.05 12.57 -6.20
N THR A 174 -6.80 12.66 -6.65
CA THR A 174 -5.71 13.27 -5.90
C THR A 174 -5.98 14.73 -5.61
N TRP A 175 -6.42 15.48 -6.63
CA TRP A 175 -6.80 16.89 -6.49
C TRP A 175 -7.94 17.09 -5.48
N MET A 176 -9.03 16.33 -5.59
CA MET A 176 -10.17 16.41 -4.68
C MET A 176 -9.77 16.07 -3.23
N ASN A 177 -8.93 15.07 -3.01
CA ASN A 177 -8.53 14.66 -1.66
C ASN A 177 -7.48 15.58 -1.01
N ILE A 178 -6.70 16.33 -1.80
CA ILE A 178 -5.66 17.22 -1.28
C ILE A 178 -6.16 18.65 -1.17
N LEU A 179 -6.83 19.16 -2.17
CA LEU A 179 -7.14 20.59 -2.28
C LEU A 179 -8.55 20.95 -1.79
N ALA A 180 -9.51 20.02 -1.83
CA ALA A 180 -10.84 20.26 -1.30
C ALA A 180 -10.85 20.75 0.16
N PRO A 181 -10.04 20.19 1.08
CA PRO A 181 -9.98 20.69 2.46
C PRO A 181 -9.47 22.12 2.58
N PHE A 182 -8.64 22.60 1.64
CA PHE A 182 -8.11 23.96 1.67
C PHE A 182 -9.06 24.98 1.05
N THR A 183 -9.91 24.53 0.10
CA THR A 183 -10.91 25.41 -0.52
C THR A 183 -12.13 25.63 0.38
N SER A 184 -12.57 24.62 1.13
CA SER A 184 -13.67 24.76 2.10
C SER A 184 -13.32 25.71 3.26
N ALA A 185 -12.09 25.64 3.77
CA ALA A 185 -11.61 26.50 4.84
C ALA A 185 -11.47 27.98 4.43
N ARG A 186 -11.36 28.26 3.12
CA ARG A 186 -11.33 29.63 2.60
C ARG A 186 -12.73 30.22 2.51
N THR A 187 -13.69 29.44 2.04
CA THR A 187 -15.10 29.86 1.93
C THR A 187 -15.73 30.15 3.31
N GLU A 188 -15.36 29.38 4.34
CA GLU A 188 -15.83 29.64 5.71
C GLU A 188 -15.21 30.91 6.33
N ARG A 189 -13.99 31.28 5.97
CA ARG A 189 -13.39 32.55 6.40
C ARG A 189 -14.00 33.76 5.74
N ASP A 190 -14.27 33.66 4.44
CA ASP A 190 -14.85 34.75 3.65
C ASP A 190 -16.35 34.96 3.95
N ALA A 191 -17.02 33.95 4.53
CA ALA A 191 -18.41 34.04 4.99
C ALA A 191 -18.56 34.60 6.42
N ASN A 192 -17.47 34.66 7.20
CA ASN A 192 -17.44 35.17 8.57
C ASN A 192 -16.68 36.52 8.70
N ALA A 193 -16.29 37.15 7.60
CA ALA A 193 -15.68 38.49 7.52
C ALA A 193 -16.68 39.50 6.96
#